data_953ba52f0957702d28906109dfe4fda2
#
_entry.id   953ba52f0957702d28906109dfe4fda2
#
_cell.length_a   1.000
_cell.length_b   1.000
_cell.length_c   1.000
_cell.angle_alpha   90.00
_cell.angle_beta   90.00
_cell.angle_gamma   90.00
#
_symmetry.space_group_name_H-M   'P 1'
#
loop_
_entity.id
_entity.type
_entity.pdbx_description
1 polymer ?
#
loop_
_entity_poly.entity_id
_entity_poly.type
_entity_poly.pdbx_seq_one_letter_code
_entity_poly.pdbx_strand_id
1 'polypeptide(L)'
;MEKKVLVETSARHVHVTREALNILFGEGYELTVKKELSQPGQFASNERVAVIGPKGSFPAVSILGPVRPENQVEISLTDARSIGVTAPVRESGDVAGSGACKLVGPKGEIELECGVIAAQRHIHATPEDAEKFGLSDKQIVSVKIDSDGRSLIFGDVVVRVSPKYALAMHIDTDESNAAGATPGLMGEILA
;
A
#
# COMPACT_ATOMS: atom_id res chain seq x y z
N MET A 1 -5.08 10.79 27.14
CA MET A 1 -3.77 10.40 26.54
C MET A 1 -3.85 10.71 25.06
N GLU A 2 -2.89 11.42 24.48
CA GLU A 2 -2.87 11.66 23.03
C GLU A 2 -2.65 10.34 22.28
N LYS A 3 -3.57 10.01 21.36
CA LYS A 3 -3.52 8.78 20.56
C LYS A 3 -2.74 9.06 19.28
N LYS A 4 -1.41 9.11 19.36
CA LYS A 4 -0.54 9.43 18.22
C LYS A 4 -0.13 8.19 17.44
N VAL A 5 -0.10 8.31 16.12
CA VAL A 5 0.32 7.26 15.18
C VAL A 5 1.28 7.84 14.15
N LEU A 6 2.35 7.12 13.83
CA LEU A 6 3.24 7.46 12.72
C LEU A 6 2.46 7.35 11.41
N VAL A 7 2.57 8.37 10.54
CA VAL A 7 1.93 8.37 9.21
C VAL A 7 2.99 8.12 8.15
N GLU A 8 2.80 7.04 7.40
CA GLU A 8 3.71 6.60 6.35
C GLU A 8 3.05 6.67 4.98
N THR A 9 3.79 7.17 4.01
CA THR A 9 3.35 7.21 2.62
C THR A 9 3.67 5.89 1.93
N SER A 10 2.63 5.19 1.49
CA SER A 10 2.73 4.02 0.63
C SER A 10 2.66 4.46 -0.84
N ALA A 11 3.81 4.68 -1.47
CA ALA A 11 3.87 4.97 -2.89
C ALA A 11 3.49 3.73 -3.71
N ARG A 12 3.24 3.92 -5.02
CA ARG A 12 2.89 2.81 -5.92
C ARG A 12 3.85 1.64 -5.81
N HIS A 13 3.31 0.42 -5.72
CA HIS A 13 4.08 -0.81 -5.60
C HIS A 13 3.29 -2.03 -6.08
N VAL A 14 3.97 -3.14 -6.20
CA VAL A 14 3.41 -4.41 -6.66
C VAL A 14 3.68 -5.51 -5.63
N HIS A 15 2.71 -6.36 -5.41
CA HIS A 15 2.88 -7.66 -4.76
C HIS A 15 2.67 -8.76 -5.80
N VAL A 16 3.49 -9.79 -5.77
CA VAL A 16 3.45 -10.87 -6.75
C VAL A 16 3.31 -12.22 -6.06
N THR A 17 2.69 -13.16 -6.77
CA THR A 17 2.70 -14.57 -6.40
C THR A 17 4.06 -15.19 -6.75
N ARG A 18 4.33 -16.39 -6.23
CA ARG A 18 5.52 -17.17 -6.61
C ARG A 18 5.53 -17.45 -8.11
N GLU A 19 4.39 -17.82 -8.67
CA GLU A 19 4.25 -18.10 -10.09
C GLU A 19 4.56 -16.85 -10.94
N ALA A 20 3.96 -15.72 -10.59
CA ALA A 20 4.21 -14.45 -11.28
C ALA A 20 5.69 -14.04 -11.20
N LEU A 21 6.32 -14.23 -10.04
CA LEU A 21 7.76 -13.93 -9.87
C LEU A 21 8.62 -14.80 -10.78
N ASN A 22 8.32 -16.10 -10.89
CA ASN A 22 9.02 -17.01 -11.78
C ASN A 22 8.89 -16.62 -13.27
N ILE A 23 7.70 -16.20 -13.70
CA ILE A 23 7.49 -15.72 -15.08
C ILE A 23 8.27 -14.44 -15.33
N LEU A 24 8.19 -13.46 -14.40
CA LEU A 24 8.76 -12.13 -14.58
C LEU A 24 10.29 -12.09 -14.46
N PHE A 25 10.90 -12.98 -13.65
CA PHE A 25 12.34 -12.94 -13.34
C PHE A 25 13.08 -14.25 -13.64
N GLY A 26 12.37 -15.33 -13.90
CA GLY A 26 12.91 -16.67 -14.15
C GLY A 26 12.57 -17.65 -13.04
N GLU A 27 12.57 -18.93 -13.37
CA GLU A 27 12.23 -20.01 -12.43
C GLU A 27 13.16 -20.02 -11.21
N GLY A 28 12.57 -20.14 -10.02
CA GLY A 28 13.31 -20.17 -8.76
C GLY A 28 13.90 -18.84 -8.32
N TYR A 29 13.56 -17.72 -8.97
CA TYR A 29 14.08 -16.42 -8.59
C TYR A 29 13.58 -16.00 -7.20
N GLU A 30 14.46 -15.42 -6.38
CA GLU A 30 14.12 -14.89 -5.05
C GLU A 30 14.26 -13.36 -5.03
N LEU A 31 13.27 -12.69 -4.39
CA LEU A 31 13.33 -11.26 -4.17
C LEU A 31 14.50 -10.90 -3.25
N THR A 32 15.25 -9.86 -3.59
CA THR A 32 16.37 -9.39 -2.79
C THR A 32 15.98 -8.15 -1.99
N VAL A 33 16.32 -8.14 -0.70
CA VAL A 33 15.96 -7.03 0.20
C VAL A 33 16.76 -5.79 -0.15
N LYS A 34 16.05 -4.70 -0.43
CA LYS A 34 16.63 -3.37 -0.57
C LYS A 34 16.52 -2.58 0.73
N LYS A 35 15.34 -2.65 1.38
CA LYS A 35 15.05 -1.92 2.62
C LYS A 35 13.91 -2.62 3.35
N GLU A 36 14.08 -2.89 4.64
CA GLU A 36 13.01 -3.33 5.51
C GLU A 36 11.95 -2.22 5.65
N LEU A 37 10.68 -2.61 5.74
CA LEU A 37 9.56 -1.71 5.99
C LEU A 37 9.20 -1.69 7.47
N SER A 38 8.37 -0.74 7.86
CA SER A 38 7.87 -0.64 9.25
C SER A 38 7.06 -1.86 9.70
N GLN A 39 6.38 -2.50 8.74
CA GLN A 39 5.61 -3.70 9.04
C GLN A 39 6.51 -4.93 9.08
N PRO A 40 6.50 -5.71 10.20
CA PRO A 40 7.41 -6.83 10.38
C PRO A 40 7.35 -7.85 9.23
N GLY A 41 8.52 -8.26 8.75
CA GLY A 41 8.67 -9.25 7.68
C GLY A 41 8.32 -8.75 6.28
N GLN A 42 8.01 -7.47 6.11
CA GLN A 42 7.80 -6.84 4.81
C GLN A 42 9.02 -6.00 4.42
N PHE A 43 9.33 -6.00 3.14
CA PHE A 43 10.48 -5.27 2.62
C PHE A 43 10.23 -4.72 1.20
N ALA A 44 10.83 -3.59 0.89
CA ALA A 44 10.99 -3.17 -0.49
C ALA A 44 12.13 -3.96 -1.12
N SER A 45 11.88 -4.58 -2.27
CA SER A 45 12.91 -5.33 -2.97
C SER A 45 13.71 -4.46 -3.96
N ASN A 46 14.83 -4.98 -4.45
CA ASN A 46 15.57 -4.35 -5.54
C ASN A 46 14.85 -4.52 -6.88
N GLU A 47 14.03 -5.55 -6.99
CA GLU A 47 13.31 -5.93 -8.20
C GLU A 47 12.21 -4.93 -8.52
N ARG A 48 12.09 -4.64 -9.81
CA ARG A 48 11.09 -3.73 -10.35
C ARG A 48 10.46 -4.31 -11.59
N VAL A 49 9.20 -3.97 -11.81
CA VAL A 49 8.44 -4.33 -13.00
C VAL A 49 7.81 -3.09 -13.62
N ALA A 50 7.57 -3.13 -14.92
CA ALA A 50 6.70 -2.16 -15.54
C ALA A 50 5.24 -2.52 -15.26
N VAL A 51 4.43 -1.51 -14.98
CA VAL A 51 2.97 -1.63 -14.87
C VAL A 51 2.38 -0.89 -16.05
N ILE A 52 1.67 -1.60 -16.93
CA ILE A 52 1.15 -1.08 -18.18
C ILE A 52 -0.39 -1.09 -18.12
N GLY A 53 -0.96 0.07 -18.28
CA GLY A 53 -2.41 0.26 -18.47
C GLY A 53 -2.73 0.64 -19.92
N PRO A 54 -4.01 0.81 -20.24
CA PRO A 54 -4.46 1.10 -21.62
C PRO A 54 -4.04 2.46 -22.15
N LYS A 55 -3.68 3.42 -21.30
CA LYS A 55 -3.31 4.80 -21.72
C LYS A 55 -1.88 5.19 -21.41
N GLY A 56 -1.18 4.39 -20.61
CA GLY A 56 0.17 4.72 -20.18
C GLY A 56 0.80 3.62 -19.34
N SER A 57 2.02 3.88 -18.86
CA SER A 57 2.76 2.91 -18.06
C SER A 57 3.67 3.55 -17.03
N PHE A 58 3.99 2.80 -16.00
CA PHE A 58 5.08 3.08 -15.08
C PHE A 58 6.21 2.08 -15.35
N PRO A 59 7.38 2.52 -15.81
CA PRO A 59 8.42 1.60 -16.31
C PRO A 59 9.15 0.83 -15.20
N ALA A 60 9.08 1.28 -13.95
CA ALA A 60 9.89 0.73 -12.86
C ALA A 60 9.18 0.86 -11.50
N VAL A 61 8.19 0.01 -11.26
CA VAL A 61 7.45 -0.07 -9.99
C VAL A 61 8.12 -1.11 -9.08
N SER A 62 8.36 -0.76 -7.82
CA SER A 62 8.99 -1.64 -6.85
C SER A 62 8.07 -2.81 -6.50
N ILE A 63 8.65 -3.99 -6.36
CA ILE A 63 7.98 -5.13 -5.76
C ILE A 63 8.19 -5.06 -4.25
N LEU A 64 7.14 -5.25 -3.47
CA LEU A 64 7.24 -5.45 -2.02
C LEU A 64 7.12 -6.93 -1.69
N GLY A 65 8.11 -7.42 -0.98
CA GLY A 65 8.16 -8.79 -0.49
C GLY A 65 7.61 -8.95 0.93
N PRO A 66 7.39 -10.20 1.32
CA PRO A 66 7.58 -11.44 0.57
C PRO A 66 6.48 -11.66 -0.51
N VAL A 67 6.62 -12.72 -1.30
CA VAL A 67 5.56 -13.15 -2.25
C VAL A 67 4.24 -13.38 -1.52
N ARG A 68 3.12 -13.11 -2.21
CA ARG A 68 1.77 -13.22 -1.66
C ARG A 68 0.95 -14.26 -2.40
N PRO A 69 -0.20 -14.70 -1.84
CA PRO A 69 -1.10 -15.63 -2.52
C PRO A 69 -1.71 -15.05 -3.81
N GLU A 70 -1.83 -13.72 -3.91
CA GLU A 70 -2.43 -13.03 -5.05
C GLU A 70 -1.54 -11.89 -5.55
N ASN A 71 -1.62 -11.63 -6.85
CA ASN A 71 -0.98 -10.46 -7.46
C ASN A 71 -1.80 -9.21 -7.15
N GLN A 72 -1.12 -8.14 -6.76
CA GLN A 72 -1.76 -6.87 -6.43
C GLN A 72 -0.88 -5.70 -6.85
N VAL A 73 -1.50 -4.69 -7.42
CA VAL A 73 -0.88 -3.40 -7.76
C VAL A 73 -1.59 -2.32 -6.96
N GLU A 74 -0.88 -1.71 -6.04
CA GLU A 74 -1.39 -0.56 -5.29
C GLU A 74 -0.88 0.73 -5.92
N ILE A 75 -1.81 1.60 -6.29
CA ILE A 75 -1.53 2.89 -6.93
C ILE A 75 -2.48 3.96 -6.39
N SER A 76 -2.09 5.22 -6.47
CA SER A 76 -3.01 6.31 -6.16
C SER A 76 -4.07 6.48 -7.27
N LEU A 77 -5.14 7.21 -6.99
CA LEU A 77 -6.17 7.50 -7.99
C LEU A 77 -5.65 8.37 -9.14
N THR A 78 -4.67 9.25 -8.86
CA THR A 78 -3.97 10.02 -9.90
C THR A 78 -3.14 9.10 -10.79
N ASP A 79 -2.41 8.15 -10.22
CA ASP A 79 -1.67 7.15 -10.97
C ASP A 79 -2.59 6.31 -11.86
N ALA A 80 -3.68 5.80 -11.28
CA ALA A 80 -4.69 5.02 -12.02
C ALA A 80 -5.23 5.76 -13.24
N ARG A 81 -5.57 7.05 -13.05
CA ARG A 81 -6.04 7.91 -14.14
C ARG A 81 -4.97 8.09 -15.22
N SER A 82 -3.71 8.25 -14.85
CA SER A 82 -2.60 8.48 -15.78
C SER A 82 -2.35 7.31 -16.72
N ILE A 83 -2.51 6.08 -16.23
CA ILE A 83 -2.35 4.87 -17.05
C ILE A 83 -3.69 4.33 -17.59
N GLY A 84 -4.81 4.98 -17.23
CA GLY A 84 -6.15 4.65 -17.74
C GLY A 84 -6.78 3.40 -17.13
N VAL A 85 -6.42 3.05 -15.92
CA VAL A 85 -6.96 1.91 -15.17
C VAL A 85 -7.99 2.39 -14.16
N THR A 86 -9.04 1.61 -13.92
CA THR A 86 -9.95 1.83 -12.80
C THR A 86 -9.39 1.13 -11.57
N ALA A 87 -9.03 1.90 -10.54
CA ALA A 87 -8.57 1.37 -9.27
C ALA A 87 -9.62 1.66 -8.18
N PRO A 88 -10.46 0.69 -7.82
CA PRO A 88 -11.38 0.89 -6.70
C PRO A 88 -10.61 1.03 -5.39
N VAL A 89 -11.15 1.86 -4.49
CA VAL A 89 -10.62 1.97 -3.13
C VAL A 89 -11.02 0.73 -2.35
N ARG A 90 -10.03 -0.05 -1.91
CA ARG A 90 -10.22 -1.32 -1.22
C ARG A 90 -9.15 -1.58 -0.18
N GLU A 91 -9.44 -2.41 0.79
CA GLU A 91 -8.38 -2.94 1.66
C GLU A 91 -7.40 -3.80 0.85
N SER A 92 -6.11 -3.69 1.19
CA SER A 92 -5.07 -4.56 0.62
C SER A 92 -5.42 -6.04 0.83
N GLY A 93 -5.41 -6.81 -0.25
CA GLY A 93 -5.86 -8.20 -0.32
C GLY A 93 -7.27 -8.37 -0.91
N ASP A 94 -8.10 -7.35 -0.97
CA ASP A 94 -9.41 -7.40 -1.64
C ASP A 94 -9.28 -6.94 -3.10
N VAL A 95 -8.90 -7.86 -3.97
CA VAL A 95 -8.61 -7.59 -5.39
C VAL A 95 -9.66 -8.10 -6.37
N ALA A 96 -10.67 -8.83 -5.91
CA ALA A 96 -11.67 -9.43 -6.79
C ALA A 96 -12.46 -8.36 -7.57
N GLY A 97 -12.48 -8.46 -8.91
CA GLY A 97 -13.17 -7.52 -9.78
C GLY A 97 -12.60 -6.10 -9.77
N SER A 98 -11.35 -5.92 -9.33
CA SER A 98 -10.63 -4.65 -9.40
C SER A 98 -10.05 -4.38 -10.80
N GLY A 99 -9.20 -3.36 -10.96
CA GLY A 99 -8.65 -2.99 -12.25
C GLY A 99 -7.69 -4.02 -12.84
N ALA A 100 -7.62 -4.05 -14.16
CA ALA A 100 -6.72 -4.89 -14.93
C ALA A 100 -5.46 -4.11 -15.35
N CYS A 101 -4.33 -4.80 -15.48
CA CYS A 101 -3.10 -4.24 -16.05
C CYS A 101 -2.18 -5.36 -16.54
N LYS A 102 -1.10 -4.97 -17.22
CA LYS A 102 0.00 -5.88 -17.56
C LYS A 102 1.22 -5.57 -16.69
N LEU A 103 1.87 -6.61 -16.19
CA LEU A 103 3.18 -6.52 -15.54
C LEU A 103 4.25 -7.05 -16.50
N VAL A 104 5.35 -6.32 -16.63
CA VAL A 104 6.50 -6.72 -17.47
C VAL A 104 7.75 -6.70 -16.62
N GLY A 105 8.39 -7.85 -16.54
CA GLY A 105 9.69 -8.06 -15.90
C GLY A 105 10.80 -8.32 -16.93
N PRO A 106 12.03 -8.56 -16.48
CA PRO A 106 13.18 -8.76 -17.37
C PRO A 106 13.15 -10.07 -18.16
N LYS A 107 12.34 -11.07 -17.78
CA LYS A 107 12.27 -12.41 -18.41
C LYS A 107 10.93 -12.72 -19.03
N GLY A 108 9.88 -12.01 -18.67
CA GLY A 108 8.55 -12.27 -19.17
C GLY A 108 7.53 -11.23 -18.75
N GLU A 109 6.30 -11.46 -19.14
CA GLU A 109 5.18 -10.59 -18.81
C GLU A 109 3.95 -11.41 -18.40
N ILE A 110 3.07 -10.79 -17.63
CA ILE A 110 1.78 -11.37 -17.23
C ILE A 110 0.67 -10.34 -17.39
N GLU A 111 -0.49 -10.81 -17.83
CA GLU A 111 -1.72 -10.01 -17.81
C GLU A 111 -2.47 -10.28 -16.50
N LEU A 112 -2.85 -9.23 -15.81
CA LEU A 112 -3.72 -9.29 -14.64
C LEU A 112 -5.12 -8.85 -15.06
N GLU A 113 -6.07 -9.77 -15.06
CA GLU A 113 -7.49 -9.45 -15.32
C GLU A 113 -8.09 -8.60 -14.18
N CYS A 114 -7.54 -8.73 -12.98
CA CYS A 114 -7.82 -7.91 -11.80
C CYS A 114 -6.56 -7.85 -10.92
N GLY A 115 -6.54 -6.93 -9.96
CA GLY A 115 -5.41 -6.77 -9.03
C GLY A 115 -5.02 -5.32 -8.78
N VAL A 116 -5.51 -4.37 -9.58
CA VAL A 116 -5.18 -2.95 -9.40
C VAL A 116 -6.20 -2.30 -8.46
N ILE A 117 -5.72 -1.79 -7.34
CA ILE A 117 -6.52 -1.07 -6.33
C ILE A 117 -5.85 0.24 -5.92
N ALA A 118 -6.64 1.18 -5.41
CA ALA A 118 -6.17 2.22 -4.51
C ALA A 118 -6.39 1.71 -3.08
N ALA A 119 -5.31 1.52 -2.33
CA ALA A 119 -5.43 0.98 -0.98
C ALA A 119 -6.20 1.95 -0.09
N GLN A 120 -7.23 1.46 0.60
CA GLN A 120 -7.94 2.23 1.59
C GLN A 120 -6.97 2.62 2.71
N ARG A 121 -6.95 3.90 3.08
CA ARG A 121 -6.13 4.39 4.19
C ARG A 121 -6.46 3.64 5.47
N HIS A 122 -5.44 3.24 6.21
CA HIS A 122 -5.63 2.37 7.36
C HIS A 122 -4.55 2.54 8.41
N ILE A 123 -4.88 2.12 9.64
CA ILE A 123 -3.95 2.01 10.74
C ILE A 123 -3.71 0.53 11.00
N HIS A 124 -2.45 0.11 10.96
CA HIS A 124 -2.03 -1.16 11.53
C HIS A 124 -1.82 -0.97 13.04
N ALA A 125 -2.37 -1.85 13.85
CA ALA A 125 -2.21 -1.86 15.29
C ALA A 125 -2.01 -3.28 15.81
N THR A 126 -1.22 -3.44 16.86
CA THR A 126 -1.21 -4.68 17.64
C THR A 126 -2.44 -4.75 18.55
N PRO A 127 -2.80 -5.91 19.10
CA PRO A 127 -3.85 -5.99 20.13
C PRO A 127 -3.58 -5.08 21.35
N GLU A 128 -2.31 -4.93 21.75
CA GLU A 128 -1.89 -4.03 22.83
C GLU A 128 -2.12 -2.55 22.48
N ASP A 129 -1.76 -2.14 21.25
CA ASP A 129 -2.02 -0.78 20.79
C ASP A 129 -3.52 -0.49 20.73
N ALA A 130 -4.30 -1.46 20.22
CA ALA A 130 -5.75 -1.34 20.13
C ALA A 130 -6.39 -1.17 21.51
N GLU A 131 -5.99 -1.98 22.48
CA GLU A 131 -6.45 -1.84 23.87
C GLU A 131 -6.07 -0.48 24.46
N LYS A 132 -4.80 -0.09 24.32
CA LYS A 132 -4.26 1.18 24.82
C LYS A 132 -5.00 2.40 24.26
N PHE A 133 -5.40 2.36 23.01
CA PHE A 133 -6.08 3.47 22.32
C PHE A 133 -7.60 3.33 22.29
N GLY A 134 -8.16 2.23 22.83
CA GLY A 134 -9.58 1.95 22.79
C GLY A 134 -10.11 1.80 21.35
N LEU A 135 -9.37 1.07 20.53
CA LEU A 135 -9.68 0.79 19.13
C LEU A 135 -10.09 -0.68 18.97
N SER A 136 -10.84 -0.95 17.90
CA SER A 136 -11.26 -2.31 17.52
C SER A 136 -10.87 -2.60 16.07
N ASP A 137 -10.69 -3.88 15.75
CA ASP A 137 -10.49 -4.30 14.36
C ASP A 137 -11.67 -3.89 13.49
N LYS A 138 -11.38 -3.38 12.28
CA LYS A 138 -12.37 -2.84 11.33
C LYS A 138 -13.12 -1.59 11.80
N GLN A 139 -12.76 -1.02 12.92
CA GLN A 139 -13.30 0.29 13.32
C GLN A 139 -12.90 1.35 12.31
N ILE A 140 -13.82 2.24 11.97
CA ILE A 140 -13.55 3.43 11.16
C ILE A 140 -13.30 4.60 12.11
N VAL A 141 -12.19 5.27 11.93
CA VAL A 141 -11.78 6.44 12.74
C VAL A 141 -11.42 7.61 11.83
N SER A 142 -11.22 8.77 12.44
CA SER A 142 -10.59 9.92 11.78
C SER A 142 -9.18 10.14 12.32
N VAL A 143 -8.30 10.69 11.50
CA VAL A 143 -6.94 11.04 11.92
C VAL A 143 -6.64 12.48 11.51
N LYS A 144 -6.32 13.31 12.51
CA LYS A 144 -5.93 14.68 12.30
C LYS A 144 -4.44 14.74 11.99
N ILE A 145 -4.11 15.47 10.95
CA ILE A 145 -2.75 15.77 10.52
C ILE A 145 -2.52 17.26 10.69
N ASP A 146 -1.53 17.62 11.48
CA ASP A 146 -1.03 18.99 11.58
C ASP A 146 0.25 19.10 10.74
N SER A 147 0.21 19.91 9.69
CA SER A 147 1.33 20.15 8.79
C SER A 147 1.39 21.63 8.41
N ASP A 148 2.52 22.07 7.87
CA ASP A 148 2.71 23.46 7.47
C ASP A 148 1.86 23.81 6.24
N GLY A 149 0.75 24.52 6.47
CA GLY A 149 -0.16 25.02 5.44
C GLY A 149 -1.08 23.99 4.77
N ARG A 150 -1.01 22.69 5.17
CA ARG A 150 -1.83 21.63 4.60
C ARG A 150 -2.48 20.71 5.65
N SER A 151 -2.70 21.24 6.86
CA SER A 151 -3.38 20.47 7.91
C SER A 151 -4.77 20.03 7.48
N LEU A 152 -5.13 18.80 7.79
CA LEU A 152 -6.43 18.22 7.46
C LEU A 152 -6.81 17.11 8.43
N ILE A 153 -8.03 16.60 8.30
CA ILE A 153 -8.50 15.41 8.99
C ILE A 153 -8.86 14.38 7.92
N PHE A 154 -8.20 13.24 7.94
CA PHE A 154 -8.61 12.08 7.17
C PHE A 154 -9.77 11.38 7.89
N GLY A 155 -10.91 11.26 7.24
CA GLY A 155 -11.98 10.35 7.64
C GLY A 155 -11.77 8.97 7.04
N ASP A 156 -12.70 8.05 7.29
CA ASP A 156 -12.74 6.70 6.69
C ASP A 156 -11.43 5.89 6.84
N VAL A 157 -10.70 6.10 7.93
CA VAL A 157 -9.47 5.37 8.23
C VAL A 157 -9.82 4.06 8.90
N VAL A 158 -9.51 2.94 8.26
CA VAL A 158 -9.79 1.60 8.79
C VAL A 158 -8.73 1.18 9.79
N VAL A 159 -9.12 0.75 10.97
CA VAL A 159 -8.22 0.12 11.94
C VAL A 159 -8.11 -1.37 11.62
N ARG A 160 -6.88 -1.87 11.49
CA ARG A 160 -6.56 -3.29 11.27
C ARG A 160 -5.74 -3.79 12.44
N VAL A 161 -6.26 -4.77 13.17
CA VAL A 161 -5.60 -5.29 14.38
C VAL A 161 -5.04 -6.68 14.13
N SER A 162 -3.75 -6.86 14.39
CA SER A 162 -3.09 -8.16 14.31
C SER A 162 -1.82 -8.18 15.17
N PRO A 163 -1.49 -9.30 15.82
CA PRO A 163 -0.22 -9.44 16.56
C PRO A 163 1.01 -9.41 15.64
N LYS A 164 0.81 -9.47 14.32
CA LYS A 164 1.88 -9.42 13.31
C LYS A 164 2.18 -8.00 12.84
N TYR A 165 1.43 -7.00 13.28
CA TYR A 165 1.59 -5.62 12.83
C TYR A 165 2.51 -4.81 13.75
N ALA A 166 2.92 -3.65 13.26
CA ALA A 166 3.49 -2.56 14.03
C ALA A 166 2.60 -1.33 13.84
N LEU A 167 2.49 -0.50 14.89
CA LEU A 167 1.61 0.67 14.89
C LEU A 167 2.08 1.71 13.87
N ALA A 168 1.31 1.88 12.80
CA ALA A 168 1.51 2.90 11.78
C ALA A 168 0.22 3.11 10.98
N MET A 169 0.00 4.35 10.51
CA MET A 169 -1.02 4.68 9.53
C MET A 169 -0.39 4.71 8.13
N HIS A 170 -1.05 4.10 7.17
CA HIS A 170 -0.63 4.12 5.76
C HIS A 170 -1.62 4.91 4.91
N ILE A 171 -1.08 5.82 4.12
CA ILE A 171 -1.78 6.66 3.15
C ILE A 171 -1.09 6.58 1.80
N ASP A 172 -1.80 6.81 0.71
CA ASP A 172 -1.21 6.82 -0.62
C ASP A 172 -0.50 8.16 -0.95
N THR A 173 0.04 8.26 -2.16
CA THR A 173 0.78 9.46 -2.59
C THR A 173 -0.13 10.69 -2.74
N ASP A 174 -1.37 10.53 -3.22
CA ASP A 174 -2.32 11.64 -3.36
C ASP A 174 -2.71 12.20 -1.98
N GLU A 175 -2.98 11.31 -1.04
CA GLU A 175 -3.29 11.63 0.35
C GLU A 175 -2.10 12.29 1.06
N SER A 176 -0.91 11.75 0.85
CA SER A 176 0.34 12.30 1.36
C SER A 176 0.58 13.73 0.87
N ASN A 177 0.40 13.97 -0.44
CA ASN A 177 0.51 15.30 -1.03
C ASN A 177 -0.57 16.26 -0.50
N ALA A 178 -1.81 15.79 -0.33
CA ALA A 178 -2.88 16.59 0.25
C ALA A 178 -2.56 17.06 1.66
N ALA A 179 -2.00 16.16 2.48
CA ALA A 179 -1.62 16.43 3.87
C ALA A 179 -0.28 17.16 4.03
N GLY A 180 0.51 17.33 2.95
CA GLY A 180 1.88 17.83 3.06
C GLY A 180 2.76 16.94 3.92
N ALA A 181 2.56 15.60 3.82
CA ALA A 181 3.23 14.64 4.67
C ALA A 181 4.74 14.60 4.42
N THR A 182 5.50 14.58 5.50
CA THR A 182 6.97 14.44 5.50
C THR A 182 7.38 13.23 6.34
N PRO A 183 8.59 12.69 6.14
CA PRO A 183 9.06 11.58 6.97
C PRO A 183 9.01 11.91 8.47
N GLY A 184 8.43 10.99 9.26
CA GLY A 184 8.27 11.16 10.70
C GLY A 184 7.01 11.94 11.13
N LEU A 185 6.12 12.26 10.18
CA LEU A 185 4.85 12.91 10.50
C LEU A 185 4.01 12.04 11.45
N MET A 186 3.47 12.67 12.49
CA MET A 186 2.56 12.00 13.43
C MET A 186 1.14 12.52 13.23
N GLY A 187 0.18 11.59 13.18
CA GLY A 187 -1.24 11.88 13.20
C GLY A 187 -1.85 11.67 14.58
N GLU A 188 -2.95 12.34 14.88
CA GLU A 188 -3.76 12.16 16.08
C GLU A 188 -5.04 11.40 15.73
N ILE A 189 -5.24 10.24 16.33
CA ILE A 189 -6.43 9.40 16.13
C ILE A 189 -7.59 10.03 16.91
N LEU A 190 -8.66 10.37 16.19
CA LEU A 190 -9.92 10.86 16.72
C LEU A 190 -10.92 9.70 16.71
N ALA A 191 -11.14 9.09 17.88
CA ALA A 191 -11.99 7.91 18.06
C ALA A 191 -12.90 8.11 19.28
#